data_741c63bd22afa6ddd682b52298b2afa6
#
_entry.id   741c63bd22afa6ddd682b52298b2afa6
#
_cell.length_a   1.000
_cell.length_b   1.000
_cell.length_c   1.000
_cell.angle_alpha   90.00
_cell.angle_beta   90.00
_cell.angle_gamma   90.00
#
_symmetry.space_group_name_H-M   'P 1'
#
loop_
_entity.id
_entity.type
_entity.pdbx_description
1 polymer ?
#
loop_
_entity_poly.entity_id
_entity_poly.type
_entity_poly.pdbx_seq_one_letter_code
_entity_poly.pdbx_strand_id
1 'polypeptide(L)'
;NDPSKKAENEADISAFSMARYRLYLQKLYIPLIKDAIAHGLYVIVRPPGVCPGDISVDDKYNRYLKAIWKAFAADEYIQQNSGLISIELANEPVRVHLSDGSNSDKALHDYFQPVVDVIREQGFKGIIWVPGAGYQSQYQNYAKYPITDSEDNFSYAVHVYSGWYGNMTDKNCNHDTFIRNFKSQVPMVETKPIMVTEIDWSPEDPDKANEGHYNEWGQWTQPNLGSWATASTSKWGLAWKAVHDHFGNIGMTLTHPQEYYD
;
A
#
# COMPACT_ATOMS: atom_id res chain seq x y z
N ASN A 1 13.77 -1.23 14.24
CA ASN A 1 13.30 -1.78 15.50
C ASN A 1 14.50 -2.29 16.29
N ASP A 2 14.58 -1.96 17.57
CA ASP A 2 15.55 -2.52 18.50
C ASP A 2 14.99 -3.86 18.99
N PRO A 3 15.61 -5.00 18.65
CA PRO A 3 15.08 -6.30 19.09
C PRO A 3 15.04 -6.44 20.62
N SER A 4 15.72 -5.57 21.36
CA SER A 4 15.68 -5.52 22.81
C SER A 4 14.51 -4.67 23.37
N LYS A 5 13.86 -3.87 22.54
CA LYS A 5 12.66 -3.13 22.90
C LYS A 5 11.46 -3.88 22.37
N LYS A 6 10.46 -4.10 23.21
CA LYS A 6 9.14 -4.54 22.73
C LYS A 6 8.72 -3.62 21.61
N ALA A 7 8.07 -4.16 20.58
CA ALA A 7 7.44 -3.40 19.50
C ALA A 7 6.39 -2.45 20.11
N GLU A 8 6.85 -1.33 20.62
CA GLU A 8 6.00 -0.25 21.04
C GLU A 8 5.66 0.50 19.76
N ASN A 9 4.43 0.40 19.33
CA ASN A 9 3.83 1.12 18.23
C ASN A 9 4.73 1.22 16.96
N GLU A 10 4.48 0.42 15.98
CA GLU A 10 5.25 0.38 14.70
C GLU A 10 5.31 1.75 13.99
N ALA A 11 4.35 2.64 14.27
CA ALA A 11 4.33 4.01 13.78
C ALA A 11 5.34 4.93 14.48
N ASP A 12 5.89 4.54 15.64
CA ASP A 12 6.83 5.39 16.37
C ASP A 12 8.23 5.37 15.75
N ILE A 13 8.55 6.44 15.04
CA ILE A 13 9.90 6.68 14.49
C ILE A 13 10.81 7.49 15.44
N SER A 14 10.41 7.73 16.70
CA SER A 14 11.18 8.51 17.65
C SER A 14 12.57 7.93 17.93
N ALA A 15 12.67 6.61 17.88
CA ALA A 15 13.93 5.87 18.04
C ALA A 15 14.67 5.62 16.71
N PHE A 16 14.24 6.25 15.62
CA PHE A 16 14.89 6.10 14.32
C PHE A 16 16.31 6.66 14.33
N SER A 17 17.24 5.88 13.76
CA SER A 17 18.55 6.37 13.37
C SER A 17 19.01 5.71 12.08
N MET A 18 19.75 6.44 11.25
CA MET A 18 20.32 5.91 9.99
C MET A 18 21.27 4.74 10.23
N ALA A 19 22.00 4.72 11.35
CA ALA A 19 22.88 3.60 11.68
C ALA A 19 22.08 2.30 11.91
N ARG A 20 20.97 2.40 12.64
CA ARG A 20 20.06 1.25 12.86
C ARG A 20 19.38 0.81 11.58
N TYR A 21 18.91 1.77 10.76
CA TYR A 21 18.31 1.45 9.47
C TYR A 21 19.29 0.74 8.53
N ARG A 22 20.54 1.20 8.43
CA ARG A 22 21.56 0.53 7.63
C ARG A 22 21.85 -0.89 8.11
N LEU A 23 21.87 -1.11 9.42
CA LEU A 23 21.98 -2.44 9.98
C LEU A 23 20.78 -3.32 9.62
N TYR A 24 19.57 -2.78 9.70
CA TYR A 24 18.33 -3.44 9.31
C TYR A 24 18.32 -3.79 7.83
N LEU A 25 18.72 -2.86 6.97
CA LEU A 25 18.86 -3.06 5.53
C LEU A 25 19.81 -4.23 5.23
N GLN A 26 21.01 -4.22 5.82
CA GLN A 26 22.04 -5.22 5.57
C GLN A 26 21.77 -6.59 6.21
N LYS A 27 21.11 -6.63 7.35
CA LYS A 27 20.92 -7.88 8.12
C LYS A 27 19.56 -8.53 7.89
N LEU A 28 18.59 -7.79 7.39
CA LEU A 28 17.23 -8.30 7.18
C LEU A 28 16.74 -8.08 5.75
N TYR A 29 16.63 -6.84 5.27
CA TYR A 29 16.01 -6.57 3.97
C TYR A 29 16.78 -7.21 2.81
N ILE A 30 18.05 -6.93 2.66
CA ILE A 30 18.85 -7.47 1.56
C ILE A 30 18.91 -9.00 1.57
N PRO A 31 19.13 -9.69 2.70
CA PRO A 31 19.03 -11.15 2.74
C PRO A 31 17.67 -11.71 2.32
N LEU A 32 16.57 -11.14 2.80
CA LEU A 32 15.23 -11.57 2.42
C LEU A 32 14.93 -11.32 0.93
N ILE A 33 15.33 -10.17 0.41
CA ILE A 33 15.19 -9.84 -1.02
C ILE A 33 15.98 -10.84 -1.88
N LYS A 34 17.22 -11.15 -1.48
CA LYS A 34 18.05 -12.15 -2.19
C LYS A 34 17.40 -13.51 -2.20
N ASP A 35 16.86 -13.93 -1.09
CA ASP A 35 16.19 -15.23 -0.96
C ASP A 35 14.93 -15.28 -1.83
N ALA A 36 14.08 -14.26 -1.78
CA ALA A 36 12.89 -14.16 -2.61
C ALA A 36 13.21 -14.20 -4.11
N ILE A 37 14.23 -13.43 -4.56
CA ILE A 37 14.67 -13.42 -5.96
C ILE A 37 15.24 -14.79 -6.37
N ALA A 38 15.99 -15.46 -5.49
CA ALA A 38 16.52 -16.80 -5.75
C ALA A 38 15.40 -17.84 -5.93
N HIS A 39 14.23 -17.60 -5.34
CA HIS A 39 13.02 -18.41 -5.54
C HIS A 39 12.13 -17.94 -6.71
N GLY A 40 12.60 -17.01 -7.54
CA GLY A 40 11.90 -16.54 -8.73
C GLY A 40 10.78 -15.53 -8.44
N LEU A 41 10.79 -14.89 -7.29
CA LEU A 41 9.77 -13.90 -6.91
C LEU A 41 10.20 -12.48 -7.27
N TYR A 42 9.24 -11.65 -7.70
CA TYR A 42 9.39 -10.20 -7.69
C TYR A 42 9.14 -9.66 -6.29
N VAL A 43 9.83 -8.59 -5.92
CA VAL A 43 9.79 -8.07 -4.55
C VAL A 43 9.25 -6.64 -4.55
N ILE A 44 8.25 -6.39 -3.71
CA ILE A 44 7.80 -5.04 -3.37
C ILE A 44 8.25 -4.75 -1.93
N VAL A 45 9.05 -3.71 -1.74
CA VAL A 45 9.56 -3.35 -0.42
C VAL A 45 8.81 -2.13 0.10
N ARG A 46 8.27 -2.25 1.31
CA ARG A 46 7.66 -1.15 2.07
C ARG A 46 8.60 -0.62 3.15
N PRO A 47 8.42 0.62 3.63
CA PRO A 47 9.24 1.14 4.72
C PRO A 47 8.95 0.38 6.01
N PRO A 48 9.94 0.24 6.91
CA PRO A 48 9.68 -0.29 8.24
C PRO A 48 8.70 0.60 9.01
N GLY A 49 7.73 -0.01 9.68
CA GLY A 49 6.71 0.67 10.48
C GLY A 49 5.50 1.13 9.67
N VAL A 50 4.51 1.62 10.40
CA VAL A 50 3.23 2.10 9.87
C VAL A 50 3.26 3.60 9.68
N CYS A 51 2.63 4.09 8.62
CA CYS A 51 2.47 5.53 8.39
C CYS A 51 1.58 6.14 9.49
N PRO A 52 1.96 7.27 10.08
CA PRO A 52 1.06 8.00 10.98
C PRO A 52 -0.24 8.40 10.27
N GLY A 53 -1.36 8.35 10.99
CA GLY A 53 -2.67 8.66 10.42
C GLY A 53 -2.82 10.10 9.91
N ASP A 54 -2.11 11.05 10.50
CA ASP A 54 -2.00 12.44 10.07
C ASP A 54 -0.55 12.76 9.76
N ILE A 55 -0.28 13.14 8.51
CA ILE A 55 1.05 13.53 8.05
C ILE A 55 0.99 14.89 7.35
N SER A 56 2.09 15.63 7.41
CA SER A 56 2.22 16.94 6.76
C SER A 56 3.50 17.03 5.96
N VAL A 57 3.46 17.77 4.87
CA VAL A 57 4.65 18.04 4.03
C VAL A 57 5.81 18.50 4.91
N ASP A 58 6.97 17.88 4.72
CA ASP A 58 8.20 18.12 5.49
C ASP A 58 8.13 17.78 7.00
N ASP A 59 7.16 16.98 7.43
CA ASP A 59 7.12 16.45 8.80
C ASP A 59 8.27 15.45 9.10
N LYS A 60 8.26 14.89 10.30
CA LYS A 60 9.26 13.89 10.70
C LYS A 60 9.19 12.62 9.85
N TYR A 61 7.98 12.18 9.50
CA TYR A 61 7.79 10.98 8.72
C TYR A 61 8.20 11.18 7.26
N ASN A 62 7.93 12.34 6.65
CA ASN A 62 8.43 12.69 5.32
C ASN A 62 9.95 12.67 5.25
N ARG A 63 10.63 13.30 6.24
CA ARG A 63 12.10 13.26 6.35
C ARG A 63 12.64 11.85 6.56
N TYR A 64 11.94 11.04 7.35
CA TYR A 64 12.26 9.63 7.54
C TYR A 64 12.18 8.85 6.23
N LEU A 65 11.08 8.97 5.47
CA LEU A 65 10.92 8.30 4.18
C LEU A 65 12.03 8.71 3.20
N LYS A 66 12.31 9.99 3.06
CA LYS A 66 13.42 10.49 2.21
C LYS A 66 14.77 9.88 2.62
N ALA A 67 15.05 9.79 3.90
CA ALA A 67 16.32 9.25 4.40
C ALA A 67 16.47 7.73 4.16
N ILE A 68 15.44 6.94 4.45
CA ILE A 68 15.50 5.48 4.27
C ILE A 68 15.52 5.09 2.80
N TRP A 69 14.69 5.72 1.97
CA TRP A 69 14.63 5.41 0.55
C TRP A 69 15.89 5.86 -0.19
N LYS A 70 16.50 6.98 0.21
CA LYS A 70 17.82 7.36 -0.27
C LYS A 70 18.87 6.27 0.00
N ALA A 71 18.91 5.74 1.23
CA ALA A 71 19.87 4.70 1.58
C ALA A 71 19.57 3.35 0.91
N PHE A 72 18.28 2.99 0.74
CA PHE A 72 17.86 1.79 0.04
C PHE A 72 18.22 1.85 -1.45
N ALA A 73 17.84 2.94 -2.12
CA ALA A 73 18.06 3.13 -3.54
C ALA A 73 19.54 3.28 -3.93
N ALA A 74 20.39 3.69 -2.99
CA ALA A 74 21.84 3.79 -3.19
C ALA A 74 22.59 2.45 -3.03
N ASP A 75 21.92 1.39 -2.55
CA ASP A 75 22.57 0.09 -2.36
C ASP A 75 22.83 -0.58 -3.71
N GLU A 76 24.06 -1.05 -3.91
CA GLU A 76 24.51 -1.62 -5.19
C GLU A 76 23.68 -2.84 -5.61
N TYR A 77 23.37 -3.74 -4.67
CA TYR A 77 22.58 -4.92 -4.98
C TYR A 77 21.15 -4.55 -5.41
N ILE A 78 20.54 -3.57 -4.74
CA ILE A 78 19.21 -3.05 -5.09
C ILE A 78 19.20 -2.44 -6.48
N GLN A 79 20.20 -1.64 -6.83
CA GLN A 79 20.32 -1.05 -8.16
C GLN A 79 20.49 -2.10 -9.26
N GLN A 80 21.39 -3.06 -9.07
CA GLN A 80 21.66 -4.13 -10.04
C GLN A 80 20.44 -5.03 -10.27
N ASN A 81 19.55 -5.14 -9.30
CA ASN A 81 18.34 -5.98 -9.37
C ASN A 81 17.04 -5.16 -9.45
N SER A 82 17.12 -3.90 -9.84
CA SER A 82 15.96 -3.00 -9.88
C SER A 82 14.83 -3.44 -10.84
N GLY A 83 15.10 -4.36 -11.78
CA GLY A 83 14.07 -5.00 -12.59
C GLY A 83 13.23 -6.06 -11.85
N LEU A 84 13.67 -6.52 -10.69
CA LEU A 84 13.00 -7.52 -9.85
C LEU A 84 12.53 -6.94 -8.51
N ILE A 85 12.97 -5.73 -8.20
CA ILE A 85 12.71 -5.05 -6.93
C ILE A 85 11.94 -3.76 -7.21
N SER A 86 10.86 -3.55 -6.50
CA SER A 86 10.10 -2.31 -6.54
C SER A 86 9.92 -1.73 -5.13
N ILE A 87 9.56 -0.46 -5.06
CA ILE A 87 9.43 0.30 -3.81
C ILE A 87 8.00 0.78 -3.66
N GLU A 88 7.35 0.45 -2.55
CA GLU A 88 6.11 1.09 -2.12
C GLU A 88 6.44 2.15 -1.07
N LEU A 89 6.13 3.42 -1.38
CA LEU A 89 6.70 4.57 -0.67
C LEU A 89 6.32 4.67 0.82
N ALA A 90 5.08 4.30 1.16
CA ALA A 90 4.57 4.31 2.53
C ALA A 90 3.41 3.35 2.67
N ASN A 91 3.09 2.94 3.90
CA ASN A 91 1.93 2.10 4.21
C ASN A 91 0.79 2.93 4.77
N GLU A 92 -0.32 2.99 4.05
CA GLU A 92 -1.62 3.52 4.50
C GLU A 92 -1.62 4.98 5.01
N PRO A 93 -1.18 5.97 4.23
CA PRO A 93 -1.45 7.36 4.58
C PRO A 93 -2.98 7.60 4.71
N VAL A 94 -3.39 8.25 5.79
CA VAL A 94 -4.83 8.51 6.00
C VAL A 94 -5.16 9.95 5.61
N ARG A 95 -4.58 10.93 6.27
CA ARG A 95 -4.74 12.36 5.97
C ARG A 95 -3.39 13.00 5.70
N VAL A 96 -3.33 13.78 4.63
CA VAL A 96 -2.10 14.46 4.22
C VAL A 96 -2.36 15.95 4.12
N HIS A 97 -1.56 16.74 4.81
CA HIS A 97 -1.69 18.19 4.92
C HIS A 97 -0.48 18.91 4.30
N LEU A 98 -0.66 20.19 4.00
CA LEU A 98 0.48 21.07 3.71
C LEU A 98 1.36 21.24 4.95
N SER A 99 2.55 21.84 4.77
CA SER A 99 3.53 22.04 5.86
C SER A 99 3.01 22.90 7.01
N ASP A 100 2.02 23.75 6.76
CA ASP A 100 1.34 24.58 7.78
C ASP A 100 0.15 23.86 8.44
N GLY A 101 -0.11 22.59 8.07
CA GLY A 101 -1.23 21.79 8.59
C GLY A 101 -2.55 22.01 7.87
N SER A 102 -2.60 22.88 6.86
CA SER A 102 -3.83 23.13 6.11
C SER A 102 -4.14 22.00 5.11
N ASN A 103 -5.42 21.84 4.78
CA ASN A 103 -5.88 20.89 3.78
C ASN A 103 -5.66 21.44 2.36
N SER A 104 -5.19 20.62 1.46
CA SER A 104 -5.05 20.95 0.05
C SER A 104 -5.07 19.70 -0.82
N ASP A 105 -5.71 19.79 -1.98
CA ASP A 105 -5.64 18.73 -2.99
C ASP A 105 -4.20 18.45 -3.46
N LYS A 106 -3.31 19.42 -3.31
CA LYS A 106 -1.91 19.29 -3.69
C LYS A 106 -1.04 18.61 -2.63
N ALA A 107 -1.50 18.51 -1.39
CA ALA A 107 -0.70 18.03 -0.27
C ALA A 107 -0.13 16.62 -0.52
N LEU A 108 -0.92 15.74 -1.11
CA LEU A 108 -0.50 14.37 -1.42
C LEU A 108 0.66 14.34 -2.44
N HIS A 109 0.57 15.15 -3.50
CA HIS A 109 1.67 15.35 -4.44
C HIS A 109 2.91 15.93 -3.76
N ASP A 110 2.76 17.04 -3.04
CA ASP A 110 3.89 17.74 -2.41
C ASP A 110 4.58 16.90 -1.33
N TYR A 111 3.86 15.92 -0.78
CA TYR A 111 4.41 14.96 0.18
C TYR A 111 5.25 13.88 -0.50
N PHE A 112 4.75 13.26 -1.57
CA PHE A 112 5.39 12.08 -2.16
C PHE A 112 6.30 12.38 -3.35
N GLN A 113 6.12 13.49 -4.09
CA GLN A 113 7.02 13.85 -5.18
C GLN A 113 8.48 13.94 -4.73
N PRO A 114 8.85 14.64 -3.62
CA PRO A 114 10.23 14.69 -3.17
C PRO A 114 10.80 13.34 -2.74
N VAL A 115 9.95 12.37 -2.36
CA VAL A 115 10.40 11.01 -2.04
C VAL A 115 10.74 10.25 -3.31
N VAL A 116 9.93 10.39 -4.37
CA VAL A 116 10.24 9.83 -5.71
C VAL A 116 11.56 10.40 -6.23
N ASP A 117 11.72 11.72 -6.16
CA ASP A 117 12.92 12.43 -6.65
C ASP A 117 14.19 11.91 -5.97
N VAL A 118 14.17 11.79 -4.64
CA VAL A 118 15.30 11.27 -3.85
C VAL A 118 15.69 9.84 -4.25
N ILE A 119 14.72 8.98 -4.57
CA ILE A 119 14.99 7.62 -5.04
C ILE A 119 15.67 7.65 -6.41
N ARG A 120 15.15 8.45 -7.33
CA ARG A 120 15.69 8.56 -8.70
C ARG A 120 17.07 9.21 -8.74
N GLU A 121 17.34 10.19 -7.89
CA GLU A 121 18.67 10.77 -7.71
C GLU A 121 19.76 9.75 -7.35
N GLN A 122 19.39 8.62 -6.75
CA GLN A 122 20.34 7.53 -6.47
C GLN A 122 20.57 6.60 -7.67
N GLY A 123 19.82 6.74 -8.77
CA GLY A 123 19.94 5.91 -9.96
C GLY A 123 19.08 4.62 -9.92
N PHE A 124 18.18 4.48 -8.96
CA PHE A 124 17.25 3.34 -8.95
C PHE A 124 16.26 3.43 -10.12
N LYS A 125 16.14 2.35 -10.89
CA LYS A 125 15.32 2.29 -12.11
C LYS A 125 14.07 1.41 -11.99
N GLY A 126 13.91 0.71 -10.88
CA GLY A 126 12.74 -0.15 -10.62
C GLY A 126 11.45 0.64 -10.45
N ILE A 127 10.34 -0.08 -10.42
CA ILE A 127 9.02 0.53 -10.25
C ILE A 127 8.90 1.19 -8.88
N ILE A 128 8.35 2.40 -8.85
CA ILE A 128 7.92 3.08 -7.62
C ILE A 128 6.39 3.03 -7.54
N TRP A 129 5.87 2.45 -6.48
CA TRP A 129 4.45 2.38 -6.15
C TRP A 129 4.10 3.52 -5.19
N VAL A 130 3.29 4.44 -5.67
CA VAL A 130 2.90 5.66 -4.93
C VAL A 130 1.58 5.40 -4.20
N PRO A 131 1.53 5.62 -2.87
CA PRO A 131 0.30 5.43 -2.11
C PRO A 131 -0.66 6.60 -2.25
N GLY A 132 -1.96 6.34 -2.11
CA GLY A 132 -3.00 7.34 -1.97
C GLY A 132 -3.30 7.68 -0.51
N ALA A 133 -4.18 8.64 -0.27
CA ALA A 133 -4.75 8.92 1.04
C ALA A 133 -5.86 7.91 1.41
N GLY A 134 -6.48 8.08 2.59
CA GLY A 134 -7.61 7.26 3.03
C GLY A 134 -7.27 5.77 3.08
N TYR A 135 -6.18 5.40 3.73
CA TYR A 135 -5.68 4.02 3.80
C TYR A 135 -5.38 3.42 2.41
N GLN A 136 -4.76 4.21 1.52
CA GLN A 136 -4.46 3.81 0.14
C GLN A 136 -5.69 3.43 -0.70
N SER A 137 -6.80 4.17 -0.51
CA SER A 137 -8.02 4.00 -1.29
C SER A 137 -8.41 5.23 -2.12
N GLN A 138 -7.77 6.39 -1.94
CA GLN A 138 -8.17 7.68 -2.51
C GLN A 138 -7.02 8.33 -3.28
N TYR A 139 -7.20 8.46 -4.60
CA TYR A 139 -6.17 8.92 -5.55
C TYR A 139 -6.60 10.10 -6.41
N GLN A 140 -7.80 10.66 -6.19
CA GLN A 140 -8.37 11.73 -7.03
C GLN A 140 -7.44 12.95 -7.12
N ASN A 141 -6.69 13.22 -6.06
CA ASN A 141 -5.75 14.34 -6.00
C ASN A 141 -4.63 14.23 -7.04
N TYR A 142 -4.17 13.02 -7.35
CA TYR A 142 -3.16 12.79 -8.38
C TYR A 142 -3.66 12.99 -9.80
N ALA A 143 -4.97 12.91 -10.05
CA ALA A 143 -5.52 13.27 -11.35
C ALA A 143 -5.36 14.78 -11.62
N LYS A 144 -5.32 15.60 -10.56
CA LYS A 144 -5.16 17.05 -10.64
C LYS A 144 -3.71 17.51 -10.48
N TYR A 145 -2.97 16.82 -9.63
CA TYR A 145 -1.57 17.08 -9.32
C TYR A 145 -0.78 15.76 -9.46
N PRO A 146 -0.46 15.34 -10.71
CA PRO A 146 0.17 14.05 -10.95
C PRO A 146 1.61 14.02 -10.44
N ILE A 147 2.05 12.84 -10.01
CA ILE A 147 3.47 12.56 -9.79
C ILE A 147 4.20 12.56 -11.14
N THR A 148 5.40 13.07 -11.14
CA THR A 148 6.34 12.98 -12.27
C THR A 148 7.51 12.09 -11.89
N ASP A 149 8.08 11.39 -12.88
CA ASP A 149 9.19 10.48 -12.68
C ASP A 149 10.15 10.54 -13.86
N SER A 150 11.44 10.73 -13.60
CA SER A 150 12.46 10.85 -14.63
C SER A 150 12.67 9.57 -15.44
N GLU A 151 12.34 8.41 -14.88
CA GLU A 151 12.42 7.10 -15.56
C GLU A 151 11.07 6.67 -16.18
N ASP A 152 9.99 7.45 -15.98
CA ASP A 152 8.61 7.10 -16.32
C ASP A 152 8.23 5.67 -15.88
N ASN A 153 8.75 5.24 -14.74
CA ASN A 153 8.58 3.90 -14.20
C ASN A 153 7.99 3.93 -12.78
N PHE A 154 6.81 4.56 -12.66
CA PHE A 154 6.03 4.58 -11.44
C PHE A 154 4.58 4.24 -11.71
N SER A 155 3.88 3.80 -10.68
CA SER A 155 2.45 3.67 -10.66
C SER A 155 1.91 3.71 -9.22
N TYR A 156 0.73 3.15 -8.97
CA TYR A 156 0.04 3.35 -7.71
C TYR A 156 -0.20 2.02 -7.00
N ALA A 157 0.10 2.01 -5.68
CA ALA A 157 -0.22 0.92 -4.78
C ALA A 157 -1.56 1.19 -4.12
N VAL A 158 -2.51 0.27 -4.21
CA VAL A 158 -3.87 0.42 -3.72
C VAL A 158 -4.17 -0.68 -2.71
N HIS A 159 -4.91 -0.34 -1.66
CA HIS A 159 -5.46 -1.32 -0.73
C HIS A 159 -6.95 -1.50 -1.00
N VAL A 160 -7.42 -2.73 -0.89
CA VAL A 160 -8.81 -3.10 -1.17
C VAL A 160 -9.31 -4.00 -0.05
N TYR A 161 -10.21 -3.47 0.75
CA TYR A 161 -10.85 -4.22 1.82
C TYR A 161 -12.37 -4.21 1.66
N SER A 162 -13.00 -5.16 2.28
CA SER A 162 -14.46 -5.24 2.30
C SER A 162 -15.05 -3.96 2.90
N GLY A 163 -16.13 -3.47 2.31
CA GLY A 163 -16.75 -2.19 2.69
C GLY A 163 -16.23 -0.97 1.94
N TRP A 164 -15.08 -1.08 1.30
CA TRP A 164 -14.53 0.00 0.50
C TRP A 164 -15.20 0.03 -0.89
N TYR A 165 -15.11 1.19 -1.53
CA TYR A 165 -15.70 1.42 -2.86
C TYR A 165 -17.20 1.15 -2.93
N GLY A 166 -17.91 1.29 -1.78
CA GLY A 166 -19.37 1.15 -1.70
C GLY A 166 -19.89 -0.29 -1.72
N ASN A 167 -19.03 -1.28 -1.47
CA ASN A 167 -19.41 -2.69 -1.45
C ASN A 167 -19.17 -3.26 -0.05
N MET A 168 -20.14 -3.08 0.83
CA MET A 168 -20.00 -3.35 2.25
C MET A 168 -20.28 -4.80 2.65
N THR A 169 -21.08 -5.52 1.87
CA THR A 169 -21.46 -6.89 2.17
C THR A 169 -21.72 -7.66 0.88
N ASP A 170 -21.67 -8.97 0.96
CA ASP A 170 -22.07 -9.85 -0.14
C ASP A 170 -23.49 -9.58 -0.63
N LYS A 171 -24.41 -9.27 0.28
CA LYS A 171 -25.80 -8.98 -0.03
C LYS A 171 -25.98 -7.77 -0.93
N ASN A 172 -25.14 -6.75 -0.73
CA ASN A 172 -25.25 -5.45 -1.43
C ASN A 172 -24.16 -5.25 -2.50
N CYS A 173 -23.35 -6.29 -2.77
CA CYS A 173 -22.28 -6.19 -3.73
C CYS A 173 -22.83 -6.12 -5.15
N ASN A 174 -22.38 -5.12 -5.91
CA ASN A 174 -22.78 -4.90 -7.28
C ASN A 174 -21.57 -4.56 -8.15
N HIS A 175 -21.35 -5.32 -9.20
CA HIS A 175 -20.20 -5.21 -10.10
C HIS A 175 -20.05 -3.79 -10.69
N ASP A 176 -21.12 -3.25 -11.27
CA ASP A 176 -21.07 -1.94 -11.92
C ASP A 176 -20.79 -0.81 -10.91
N THR A 177 -21.37 -0.93 -9.72
CA THR A 177 -21.12 0.02 -8.65
C THR A 177 -19.68 -0.05 -8.17
N PHE A 178 -19.11 -1.25 -8.04
CA PHE A 178 -17.73 -1.41 -7.65
C PHE A 178 -16.78 -0.84 -8.70
N ILE A 179 -16.94 -1.21 -9.97
CA ILE A 179 -16.15 -0.70 -11.09
C ILE A 179 -16.20 0.83 -11.13
N ARG A 180 -17.39 1.41 -11.06
CA ARG A 180 -17.58 2.87 -11.09
C ARG A 180 -16.92 3.56 -9.92
N ASN A 181 -17.11 3.04 -8.70
CA ASN A 181 -16.56 3.66 -7.50
C ASN A 181 -15.04 3.48 -7.41
N PHE A 182 -14.52 2.32 -7.80
CA PHE A 182 -13.08 2.09 -7.89
C PHE A 182 -12.44 3.10 -8.86
N LYS A 183 -12.96 3.21 -10.08
CA LYS A 183 -12.50 4.21 -11.05
C LYS A 183 -12.61 5.64 -10.51
N SER A 184 -13.68 5.98 -9.81
CA SER A 184 -13.86 7.31 -9.22
C SER A 184 -12.81 7.65 -8.18
N GLN A 185 -12.39 6.67 -7.37
CA GLN A 185 -11.39 6.87 -6.31
C GLN A 185 -9.96 6.65 -6.81
N VAL A 186 -9.77 5.83 -7.83
CA VAL A 186 -8.48 5.52 -8.47
C VAL A 186 -8.55 5.84 -9.97
N PRO A 187 -8.70 7.12 -10.33
CA PRO A 187 -8.99 7.49 -11.74
C PRO A 187 -7.87 7.11 -12.71
N MET A 188 -6.64 6.95 -12.25
CA MET A 188 -5.52 6.52 -13.09
C MET A 188 -5.54 5.04 -13.47
N VAL A 189 -6.47 4.24 -12.97
CA VAL A 189 -6.62 2.83 -13.36
C VAL A 189 -6.83 2.62 -14.88
N GLU A 190 -7.34 3.63 -15.59
CA GLU A 190 -7.50 3.56 -17.04
C GLU A 190 -6.21 3.81 -17.82
N THR A 191 -5.19 4.38 -17.20
CA THR A 191 -3.99 4.85 -17.91
C THR A 191 -2.68 4.32 -17.35
N LYS A 192 -2.68 3.81 -16.13
CA LYS A 192 -1.50 3.29 -15.43
C LYS A 192 -1.81 1.90 -14.86
N PRO A 193 -0.83 0.99 -14.82
CA PRO A 193 -1.01 -0.25 -14.08
C PRO A 193 -1.22 0.04 -12.59
N ILE A 194 -2.04 -0.74 -11.93
CA ILE A 194 -2.29 -0.65 -10.49
C ILE A 194 -1.77 -1.91 -9.81
N MET A 195 -1.13 -1.75 -8.67
CA MET A 195 -0.78 -2.86 -7.81
C MET A 195 -1.64 -2.80 -6.54
N VAL A 196 -2.45 -3.80 -6.31
CA VAL A 196 -3.13 -3.99 -5.03
C VAL A 196 -2.16 -4.70 -4.11
N THR A 197 -1.56 -3.92 -3.21
CA THR A 197 -0.53 -4.41 -2.29
C THR A 197 -1.10 -4.98 -0.99
N GLU A 198 -2.36 -4.70 -0.72
CA GLU A 198 -3.13 -5.38 0.30
C GLU A 198 -4.56 -5.62 -0.18
N ILE A 199 -4.98 -6.86 -0.10
CA ILE A 199 -6.36 -7.26 -0.30
C ILE A 199 -6.65 -8.43 0.63
N ASP A 200 -7.73 -8.32 1.37
CA ASP A 200 -8.15 -9.34 2.31
C ASP A 200 -9.66 -9.33 2.49
N TRP A 201 -10.22 -10.49 2.71
CA TRP A 201 -11.56 -10.68 3.25
C TRP A 201 -11.61 -11.99 4.04
N SER A 202 -12.32 -11.96 5.14
CA SER A 202 -12.48 -13.12 6.00
C SER A 202 -13.27 -14.22 5.32
N PRO A 203 -13.05 -15.48 5.70
CA PRO A 203 -13.92 -16.57 5.29
C PRO A 203 -15.38 -16.23 5.54
N GLU A 204 -16.23 -16.51 4.55
CA GLU A 204 -17.66 -16.34 4.71
C GLU A 204 -18.18 -17.40 5.70
N ASP A 205 -18.78 -16.93 6.79
CA ASP A 205 -19.59 -17.76 7.66
C ASP A 205 -21.06 -17.50 7.30
N PRO A 206 -21.71 -18.40 6.54
CA PRO A 206 -23.08 -18.18 6.10
C PRO A 206 -24.09 -18.09 7.25
N ASP A 207 -23.75 -18.64 8.42
CA ASP A 207 -24.61 -18.60 9.61
C ASP A 207 -24.36 -17.33 10.46
N LYS A 208 -23.21 -16.69 10.29
CA LYS A 208 -22.84 -15.40 10.91
C LYS A 208 -22.85 -14.27 9.90
N ALA A 209 -23.80 -14.33 8.97
CA ALA A 209 -23.85 -13.40 7.85
C ALA A 209 -23.71 -11.96 8.30
N ASN A 210 -22.45 -11.50 8.33
CA ASN A 210 -22.10 -10.35 7.53
C ASN A 210 -22.64 -9.01 7.97
N GLU A 211 -23.02 -8.85 9.23
CA GLU A 211 -23.22 -7.52 9.78
C GLU A 211 -21.96 -7.15 10.57
N GLY A 212 -21.23 -6.17 10.11
CA GLY A 212 -20.21 -5.55 10.93
C GLY A 212 -20.85 -5.13 12.26
N HIS A 213 -20.12 -5.23 13.33
CA HIS A 213 -20.58 -4.86 14.66
C HIS A 213 -19.50 -4.13 15.45
N TYR A 214 -19.89 -3.40 16.45
CA TYR A 214 -18.95 -2.85 17.41
C TYR A 214 -18.59 -3.91 18.44
N ASN A 215 -17.30 -4.16 18.63
CA ASN A 215 -16.80 -5.06 19.67
C ASN A 215 -17.00 -4.43 21.08
N GLU A 216 -16.64 -5.17 22.12
CA GLU A 216 -16.72 -4.70 23.51
C GLU A 216 -15.86 -3.46 23.83
N TRP A 217 -14.90 -3.13 22.93
CA TRP A 217 -14.04 -1.95 23.02
C TRP A 217 -14.57 -0.75 22.21
N GLY A 218 -15.77 -0.86 21.66
CA GLY A 218 -16.36 0.17 20.82
C GLY A 218 -15.69 0.32 19.43
N GLN A 219 -14.89 -0.64 19.02
CA GLN A 219 -14.25 -0.66 17.70
C GLN A 219 -15.15 -1.38 16.71
N TRP A 220 -15.23 -0.86 15.49
CA TRP A 220 -15.95 -1.49 14.41
C TRP A 220 -15.24 -2.76 13.96
N THR A 221 -15.93 -3.88 14.02
CA THR A 221 -15.48 -5.17 13.47
C THR A 221 -16.09 -5.34 12.09
N GLN A 222 -15.23 -5.55 11.09
CA GLN A 222 -15.65 -5.77 9.73
C GLN A 222 -16.53 -7.02 9.61
N PRO A 223 -17.51 -7.03 8.69
CA PRO A 223 -18.22 -8.26 8.37
C PRO A 223 -17.29 -9.29 7.74
N ASN A 224 -17.53 -10.54 8.01
CA ASN A 224 -16.88 -11.64 7.29
C ASN A 224 -17.45 -11.74 5.87
N LEU A 225 -16.66 -11.56 4.85
CA LEU A 225 -17.11 -11.47 3.47
C LEU A 225 -16.61 -12.60 2.56
N GLY A 226 -16.12 -13.68 3.13
CA GLY A 226 -15.59 -14.80 2.41
C GLY A 226 -14.05 -14.79 2.33
N SER A 227 -13.48 -15.93 1.97
CA SER A 227 -12.05 -16.12 1.77
C SER A 227 -11.73 -16.31 0.29
N TRP A 228 -10.45 -16.29 -0.05
CA TRP A 228 -10.00 -16.66 -1.39
C TRP A 228 -10.42 -18.08 -1.77
N ALA A 229 -10.50 -19.01 -0.80
CA ALA A 229 -10.97 -20.36 -1.01
C ALA A 229 -12.44 -20.41 -1.45
N THR A 230 -13.26 -19.45 -1.03
CA THR A 230 -14.67 -19.31 -1.39
C THR A 230 -14.95 -18.18 -2.38
N ALA A 231 -13.91 -17.57 -2.95
CA ALA A 231 -14.02 -16.42 -3.87
C ALA A 231 -14.97 -16.67 -5.04
N SER A 232 -15.08 -17.91 -5.53
CA SER A 232 -15.99 -18.27 -6.61
C SER A 232 -17.47 -18.23 -6.22
N THR A 233 -17.78 -18.24 -4.93
CA THR A 233 -19.15 -18.18 -4.39
C THR A 233 -19.44 -16.87 -3.68
N SER A 234 -18.42 -16.18 -3.19
CA SER A 234 -18.55 -14.86 -2.58
C SER A 234 -18.93 -13.80 -3.62
N LYS A 235 -20.02 -13.09 -3.38
CA LYS A 235 -20.43 -11.98 -4.26
C LYS A 235 -19.43 -10.84 -4.25
N TRP A 236 -18.77 -10.58 -3.11
CA TRP A 236 -17.71 -9.59 -3.02
C TRP A 236 -16.50 -10.02 -3.85
N GLY A 237 -16.06 -11.25 -3.73
CA GLY A 237 -14.95 -11.80 -4.54
C GLY A 237 -15.24 -11.79 -6.03
N LEU A 238 -16.46 -12.16 -6.43
CA LEU A 238 -16.90 -12.08 -7.83
C LEU A 238 -16.97 -10.64 -8.34
N ALA A 239 -17.40 -9.69 -7.51
CA ALA A 239 -17.45 -8.28 -7.86
C ALA A 239 -16.04 -7.68 -7.97
N TRP A 240 -15.11 -8.05 -7.10
CA TRP A 240 -13.71 -7.68 -7.23
C TRP A 240 -13.08 -8.28 -8.50
N LYS A 241 -13.35 -9.54 -8.77
CA LYS A 241 -12.92 -10.16 -10.04
C LYS A 241 -13.45 -9.38 -11.25
N ALA A 242 -14.69 -8.91 -11.21
CA ALA A 242 -15.25 -8.09 -12.29
C ALA A 242 -14.51 -6.74 -12.46
N VAL A 243 -14.07 -6.11 -11.36
CA VAL A 243 -13.20 -4.91 -11.41
C VAL A 243 -11.86 -5.23 -12.07
N HIS A 244 -11.22 -6.31 -11.64
CA HIS A 244 -9.94 -6.77 -12.18
C HIS A 244 -10.05 -7.06 -13.69
N ASP A 245 -11.07 -7.83 -14.09
CA ASP A 245 -11.28 -8.21 -15.49
C ASP A 245 -11.64 -7.00 -16.36
N HIS A 246 -12.39 -6.04 -15.82
CA HIS A 246 -12.80 -4.84 -16.54
C HIS A 246 -11.62 -3.96 -16.94
N PHE A 247 -10.69 -3.72 -16.03
CA PHE A 247 -9.53 -2.86 -16.30
C PHE A 247 -8.36 -3.61 -16.93
N GLY A 248 -8.12 -4.86 -16.55
CA GLY A 248 -7.12 -5.74 -17.15
C GLY A 248 -5.66 -5.37 -16.86
N ASN A 249 -5.41 -4.38 -16.02
CA ASN A 249 -4.08 -3.85 -15.69
C ASN A 249 -3.82 -3.76 -14.18
N ILE A 250 -4.50 -4.59 -13.40
CA ILE A 250 -4.40 -4.64 -11.96
C ILE A 250 -3.61 -5.91 -11.58
N GLY A 251 -2.46 -5.73 -10.92
CA GLY A 251 -1.78 -6.80 -10.20
C GLY A 251 -2.21 -6.81 -8.74
N MET A 252 -2.01 -7.92 -8.03
CA MET A 252 -2.33 -7.98 -6.59
C MET A 252 -1.43 -8.94 -5.82
N THR A 253 -1.28 -8.66 -4.53
CA THR A 253 -0.68 -9.54 -3.53
C THR A 253 -1.73 -9.87 -2.48
N LEU A 254 -1.66 -11.08 -1.93
CA LEU A 254 -2.58 -11.53 -0.87
C LEU A 254 -2.01 -11.16 0.49
N THR A 255 -2.85 -10.64 1.39
CA THR A 255 -2.54 -10.55 2.81
C THR A 255 -2.78 -11.91 3.47
N HIS A 256 -2.06 -12.23 4.54
CA HIS A 256 -2.22 -13.46 5.32
C HIS A 256 -2.29 -14.75 4.49
N PRO A 257 -1.32 -15.02 3.60
CA PRO A 257 -1.40 -16.15 2.67
C PRO A 257 -1.46 -17.52 3.35
N GLN A 258 -1.01 -17.63 4.62
CA GLN A 258 -1.09 -18.87 5.39
C GLN A 258 -2.52 -19.39 5.58
N GLU A 259 -3.52 -18.52 5.56
CA GLU A 259 -4.93 -18.89 5.69
C GLU A 259 -5.50 -19.59 4.45
N TYR A 260 -4.72 -19.64 3.36
CA TYR A 260 -5.13 -20.22 2.09
C TYR A 260 -4.56 -21.62 1.84
N TYR A 261 -3.74 -22.12 2.76
CA TYR A 261 -3.02 -23.38 2.62
C TYR A 261 -3.50 -24.48 3.59
N ASP A 262 -4.50 -24.21 4.42
CA ASP A 262 -5.07 -25.17 5.36
C ASP A 262 -6.26 -25.95 4.77
#